data_b8dfb297929774f3b11193b920bd5483
#
_entry.id   b8dfb297929774f3b11193b920bd5483
#
_cell.length_a   1.000
_cell.length_b   1.000
_cell.length_c   1.000
_cell.angle_alpha   90.00
_cell.angle_beta   90.00
_cell.angle_gamma   90.00
#
_symmetry.space_group_name_H-M   'P 1'
#
loop_
_entity.id
_entity.type
_entity.pdbx_description
1 polymer ?
#
loop_
_entity_poly.entity_id
_entity_poly.type
_entity_poly.pdbx_seq_one_letter_code
_entity_poly.pdbx_strand_id
1 'polypeptide(L)'
;MATLGIREEDLLEKFVRGSGSGGQKINKTSNCVFLKHLPTGVCIKCQIDRSREMNRFLARRELCDQLDAIRQGKAIAKTQAIEKLRRQKRPRSQRSKQRSVADKRAISQKKSMRRSPGSD
;
A
#
# COMPACT_ATOMS: atom_id res chain seq x y z
N MET A 1 10.99 14.82 10.03
CA MET A 1 12.07 14.40 9.12
C MET A 1 13.08 13.51 9.82
N ALA A 2 13.66 13.91 10.95
CA ALA A 2 14.64 13.11 11.69
C ALA A 2 14.13 11.71 12.06
N THR A 3 12.90 11.58 12.54
CA THR A 3 12.26 10.30 12.89
C THR A 3 12.10 9.32 11.72
N LEU A 4 12.02 9.83 10.49
CA LEU A 4 11.93 9.04 9.26
C LEU A 4 13.30 8.78 8.61
N GLY A 5 14.39 9.31 9.18
CA GLY A 5 15.73 9.18 8.63
C GLY A 5 15.94 9.96 7.33
N ILE A 6 15.13 10.99 7.07
CA ILE A 6 15.26 11.86 5.90
C ILE A 6 16.38 12.85 6.16
N ARG A 7 17.42 12.81 5.32
CA ARG A 7 18.54 13.75 5.37
C ARG A 7 18.30 14.91 4.41
N GLU A 8 18.81 16.10 4.74
CA GLU A 8 18.73 17.25 3.83
C GLU A 8 19.51 17.03 2.51
N GLU A 9 20.56 16.23 2.55
CA GLU A 9 21.37 15.84 1.39
C GLU A 9 20.57 15.02 0.36
N ASP A 10 19.55 14.29 0.81
CA ASP A 10 18.67 13.46 -0.02
C ASP A 10 17.54 14.27 -0.67
N LEU A 11 17.46 15.57 -0.40
CA LEU A 11 16.40 16.46 -0.87
C LEU A 11 16.89 17.37 -1.97
N LEU A 12 16.24 17.28 -3.13
CA LEU A 12 16.38 18.25 -4.20
C LEU A 12 15.25 19.27 -4.11
N GLU A 13 15.56 20.50 -3.70
CA GLU A 13 14.61 21.59 -3.57
C GLU A 13 14.80 22.60 -4.73
N LYS A 14 13.72 22.96 -5.39
CA LYS A 14 13.69 23.99 -6.44
C LYS A 14 12.53 24.93 -6.22
N PHE A 15 12.77 26.22 -6.46
CA PHE A 15 11.73 27.24 -6.43
C PHE A 15 11.31 27.54 -7.86
N VAL A 16 10.06 27.29 -8.15
CA VAL A 16 9.48 27.45 -9.48
C VAL A 16 8.37 28.49 -9.46
N ARG A 17 8.08 29.05 -10.63
CA ARG A 17 6.94 29.96 -10.77
C ARG A 17 5.65 29.17 -10.55
N GLY A 18 4.73 29.76 -9.82
CA GLY A 18 3.40 29.22 -9.67
C GLY A 18 2.63 29.23 -10.99
N SER A 19 1.66 28.36 -11.11
CA SER A 19 0.70 28.33 -12.23
C SER A 19 -0.72 28.30 -11.65
N GLY A 20 -1.64 29.09 -12.23
CA GLY A 20 -3.04 29.11 -11.81
C GLY A 20 -3.71 30.45 -12.06
N SER A 21 -5.02 30.54 -11.81
CA SER A 21 -5.88 31.71 -11.97
C SER A 21 -5.64 32.83 -10.94
N GLY A 22 -4.57 32.75 -10.16
CA GLY A 22 -4.19 33.77 -9.19
C GLY A 22 -3.44 34.92 -9.83
N GLY A 23 -3.72 36.13 -9.38
CA GLY A 23 -3.25 37.40 -9.97
C GLY A 23 -1.74 37.49 -10.24
N GLN A 24 -1.34 38.62 -10.77
CA GLN A 24 -0.02 38.94 -11.32
C GLN A 24 1.19 38.54 -10.42
N LYS A 25 1.02 38.55 -9.09
CA LYS A 25 2.05 38.19 -8.12
C LYS A 25 2.41 36.69 -8.16
N ILE A 26 1.44 35.80 -8.35
CA ILE A 26 1.66 34.34 -8.40
C ILE A 26 2.47 33.94 -9.63
N ASN A 27 2.21 34.60 -10.75
CA ASN A 27 2.89 34.31 -12.02
C ASN A 27 4.28 34.94 -12.12
N LYS A 28 4.58 35.99 -11.33
CA LYS A 28 5.86 36.69 -11.34
C LYS A 28 6.84 36.20 -10.27
N THR A 29 6.36 35.62 -9.17
CA THR A 29 7.20 35.19 -8.04
C THR A 29 7.39 33.69 -8.02
N SER A 30 8.61 33.23 -7.74
CA SER A 30 8.94 31.79 -7.59
C SER A 30 8.61 31.30 -6.17
N ASN A 31 7.34 31.40 -5.78
CA ASN A 31 6.86 30.97 -4.45
C ASN A 31 6.43 29.51 -4.40
N CYS A 32 6.33 28.84 -5.54
CA CYS A 32 6.03 27.44 -5.60
C CYS A 32 7.30 26.62 -5.30
N VAL A 33 7.19 25.69 -4.38
CA VAL A 33 8.27 24.82 -3.97
C VAL A 33 8.11 23.44 -4.61
N PHE A 34 9.14 23.03 -5.35
CA PHE A 34 9.27 21.66 -5.85
C PHE A 34 10.30 20.93 -5.00
N LEU A 35 9.88 19.87 -4.33
CA LEU A 35 10.71 19.06 -3.46
C LEU A 35 10.73 17.62 -3.97
N LYS A 36 11.91 17.05 -4.16
CA LYS A 36 12.10 15.67 -4.57
C LYS A 36 13.00 14.95 -3.57
N HIS A 37 12.56 13.83 -3.08
CA HIS A 37 13.36 12.92 -2.27
C HIS A 37 14.06 11.91 -3.19
N LEU A 38 15.39 12.02 -3.29
CA LEU A 38 16.20 11.25 -4.24
C LEU A 38 16.12 9.74 -4.05
N PRO A 39 16.20 9.18 -2.81
CA PRO A 39 16.20 7.73 -2.61
C PRO A 39 14.88 7.05 -2.98
N THR A 40 13.74 7.72 -2.78
CA THR A 40 12.41 7.14 -3.06
C THR A 40 11.80 7.63 -4.37
N GLY A 41 12.33 8.70 -4.94
CA GLY A 41 11.79 9.33 -6.13
C GLY A 41 10.49 10.12 -5.92
N VAL A 42 10.01 10.25 -4.68
CA VAL A 42 8.79 11.01 -4.36
C VAL A 42 9.01 12.49 -4.65
N CYS A 43 8.08 13.08 -5.41
CA CYS A 43 8.11 14.48 -5.80
C CYS A 43 6.86 15.20 -5.30
N ILE A 44 7.06 16.35 -4.68
CA ILE A 44 5.99 17.21 -4.17
C ILE A 44 6.12 18.61 -4.75
N LYS A 45 4.99 19.17 -5.15
CA LYS A 45 4.88 20.54 -5.62
C LYS A 45 3.88 21.28 -4.74
N CYS A 46 4.35 22.24 -3.94
CA CYS A 46 3.52 23.00 -3.00
C CYS A 46 3.42 24.47 -3.40
N GLN A 47 2.18 24.95 -3.52
CA GLN A 47 1.84 26.33 -3.90
C GLN A 47 0.57 26.78 -3.14
N ILE A 48 0.51 26.50 -1.85
CA ILE A 48 -0.70 26.76 -1.04
C ILE A 48 -0.71 28.18 -0.51
N ASP A 49 0.44 28.64 -0.02
CA ASP A 49 0.58 29.93 0.61
C ASP A 49 1.27 30.98 -0.27
N ARG A 50 1.11 32.26 0.07
CA ARG A 50 1.81 33.39 -0.54
C ARG A 50 3.29 33.43 -0.15
N SER A 51 3.65 32.87 1.01
CA SER A 51 5.00 32.79 1.53
C SER A 51 5.71 31.56 0.98
N ARG A 52 6.87 31.78 0.42
CA ARG A 52 7.76 30.71 -0.03
C ARG A 52 8.20 29.80 1.12
N GLU A 53 8.47 30.38 2.29
CA GLU A 53 8.90 29.65 3.47
C GLU A 53 7.79 28.73 4.00
N MET A 54 6.55 29.23 4.00
CA MET A 54 5.40 28.39 4.39
C MET A 54 5.19 27.24 3.40
N ASN A 55 5.27 27.50 2.10
CA ASN A 55 5.20 26.44 1.08
C ASN A 55 6.34 25.42 1.24
N ARG A 56 7.53 25.86 1.63
CA ARG A 56 8.66 25.00 1.94
C ARG A 56 8.38 24.10 3.14
N PHE A 57 7.82 24.64 4.19
CA PHE A 57 7.41 23.88 5.37
C PHE A 57 6.31 22.84 5.04
N LEU A 58 5.28 23.28 4.32
CA LEU A 58 4.17 22.41 3.91
C LEU A 58 4.64 21.28 2.97
N ALA A 59 5.52 21.59 2.02
CA ALA A 59 6.09 20.56 1.13
C ALA A 59 6.86 19.48 1.91
N ARG A 60 7.63 19.88 2.92
CA ARG A 60 8.37 18.94 3.77
C ARG A 60 7.46 18.09 4.65
N ARG A 61 6.38 18.68 5.16
CA ARG A 61 5.36 17.96 5.92
C ARG A 61 4.68 16.91 5.04
N GLU A 62 4.23 17.31 3.87
CA GLU A 62 3.58 16.40 2.93
C GLU A 62 4.52 15.27 2.48
N LEU A 63 5.80 15.55 2.29
CA LEU A 63 6.80 14.52 2.01
C LEU A 63 6.88 13.49 3.14
N CYS A 64 6.90 13.93 4.40
CA CYS A 64 6.90 13.04 5.54
C CYS A 64 5.66 12.15 5.57
N ASP A 65 4.48 12.72 5.35
CA ASP A 65 3.21 12.01 5.35
C ASP A 65 3.17 10.94 4.24
N GLN A 66 3.64 11.27 3.03
CA GLN A 66 3.70 10.32 1.92
C GLN A 66 4.70 9.19 2.16
N LEU A 67 5.88 9.50 2.71
CA LEU A 67 6.88 8.48 3.02
C LEU A 67 6.43 7.55 4.15
N ASP A 68 5.74 8.09 5.14
CA ASP A 68 5.13 7.29 6.22
C ASP A 68 4.04 6.36 5.67
N ALA A 69 3.17 6.86 4.81
CA ALA A 69 2.14 6.04 4.15
C ALA A 69 2.74 4.89 3.33
N ILE A 70 3.81 5.15 2.57
CA ILE A 70 4.55 4.13 1.82
C ILE A 70 5.17 3.08 2.77
N ARG A 71 5.74 3.53 3.88
CA ARG A 71 6.35 2.65 4.88
C ARG A 71 5.31 1.76 5.56
N GLN A 72 4.18 2.33 5.96
CA GLN A 72 3.07 1.60 6.56
C GLN A 72 2.45 0.60 5.57
N GLY A 73 2.25 0.99 4.33
CA GLY A 73 1.75 0.11 3.28
C GLY A 73 2.64 -1.12 3.06
N LYS A 74 3.96 -0.94 3.03
CA LYS A 74 4.92 -2.06 2.95
C LYS A 74 4.87 -2.98 4.17
N ALA A 75 4.73 -2.43 5.37
CA ALA A 75 4.62 -3.20 6.62
C ALA A 75 3.32 -4.03 6.63
N ILE A 76 2.19 -3.43 6.27
CA ILE A 76 0.89 -4.10 6.17
C ILE A 76 0.93 -5.22 5.13
N ALA A 77 1.47 -4.97 3.95
CA ALA A 77 1.60 -5.99 2.90
C ALA A 77 2.43 -7.19 3.36
N LYS A 78 3.53 -6.94 4.09
CA LYS A 78 4.38 -8.00 4.65
C LYS A 78 3.62 -8.86 5.68
N THR A 79 2.88 -8.23 6.60
CA THR A 79 2.08 -8.96 7.59
C THR A 79 0.97 -9.77 6.95
N GLN A 80 0.27 -9.21 5.97
CA GLN A 80 -0.77 -9.92 5.21
C GLN A 80 -0.21 -11.13 4.46
N ALA A 81 0.97 -11.02 3.85
CA ALA A 81 1.62 -12.14 3.19
C ALA A 81 1.96 -13.28 4.19
N ILE A 82 2.51 -12.93 5.36
CA ILE A 82 2.82 -13.89 6.42
C ILE A 82 1.54 -14.58 6.91
N GLU A 83 0.48 -13.82 7.16
CA GLU A 83 -0.81 -14.39 7.60
C GLU A 83 -1.44 -15.31 6.54
N LYS A 84 -1.36 -14.92 5.26
CA LYS A 84 -1.83 -15.75 4.15
C LYS A 84 -1.11 -17.09 4.14
N LEU A 85 0.21 -17.10 4.25
CA LEU A 85 1.01 -18.33 4.35
C LEU A 85 0.65 -19.17 5.57
N ARG A 86 0.45 -18.52 6.74
CA ARG A 86 0.02 -19.20 7.96
C ARG A 86 -1.35 -19.86 7.81
N ARG A 87 -2.31 -19.18 7.17
CA ARG A 87 -3.64 -19.75 6.88
C ARG A 87 -3.56 -20.93 5.94
N GLN A 88 -2.73 -20.86 4.89
CA GLN A 88 -2.53 -21.97 3.94
C GLN A 88 -1.88 -23.20 4.60
N LYS A 89 -0.91 -23.00 5.51
CA LYS A 89 -0.23 -24.07 6.22
C LYS A 89 -1.05 -24.66 7.38
N ARG A 90 -2.15 -24.01 7.77
CA ARG A 90 -2.97 -24.48 8.89
C ARG A 90 -3.65 -25.80 8.52
N PRO A 91 -3.38 -26.89 9.26
CA PRO A 91 -4.04 -28.18 8.99
C PRO A 91 -5.55 -28.05 9.20
N ARG A 92 -6.33 -28.79 8.42
CA ARG A 92 -7.79 -28.87 8.60
C ARG A 92 -8.10 -29.41 9.99
N SER A 93 -9.14 -28.85 10.65
CA SER A 93 -9.59 -29.33 11.94
C SER A 93 -10.03 -30.79 11.85
N GLN A 94 -9.93 -31.54 12.97
CA GLN A 94 -10.37 -32.92 13.01
C GLN A 94 -11.84 -33.08 12.58
N ARG A 95 -12.70 -32.17 13.03
CA ARG A 95 -14.12 -32.15 12.65
C ARG A 95 -14.34 -32.01 11.15
N SER A 96 -13.55 -31.16 10.49
CA SER A 96 -13.60 -31.00 9.03
C SER A 96 -13.09 -32.24 8.29
N LYS A 97 -12.05 -32.91 8.81
CA LYS A 97 -11.56 -34.18 8.27
C LYS A 97 -12.63 -35.30 8.39
N GLN A 98 -13.26 -35.41 9.55
CA GLN A 98 -14.31 -36.38 9.78
C GLN A 98 -15.52 -36.18 8.86
N ARG A 99 -15.99 -34.93 8.68
CA ARG A 99 -17.06 -34.61 7.73
C ARG A 99 -16.68 -35.02 6.31
N SER A 100 -15.51 -34.66 5.84
CA SER A 100 -15.04 -35.01 4.50
C SER A 100 -14.94 -36.51 4.28
N VAL A 101 -14.57 -37.28 5.32
CA VAL A 101 -14.58 -38.76 5.26
C VAL A 101 -15.99 -39.32 5.23
N ALA A 102 -16.91 -38.78 6.04
CA ALA A 102 -18.31 -39.19 6.06
C ALA A 102 -18.99 -38.93 4.71
N ASP A 103 -18.76 -37.75 4.11
CA ASP A 103 -19.29 -37.39 2.79
C ASP A 103 -18.77 -38.35 1.72
N LYS A 104 -17.46 -38.68 1.73
CA LYS A 104 -16.88 -39.64 0.79
C LYS A 104 -17.49 -41.06 0.95
N ARG A 105 -17.72 -41.49 2.18
CA ARG A 105 -18.39 -42.79 2.45
C ARG A 105 -19.80 -42.80 1.90
N ALA A 106 -20.59 -41.74 2.17
CA ALA A 106 -21.96 -41.62 1.66
C ALA A 106 -22.00 -41.64 0.13
N ILE A 107 -21.08 -40.92 -0.55
CA ILE A 107 -20.98 -40.94 -2.01
C ILE A 107 -20.59 -42.33 -2.51
N SER A 108 -19.66 -43.00 -1.84
CA SER A 108 -19.24 -44.37 -2.20
C SER A 108 -20.41 -45.36 -2.10
N GLN A 109 -21.19 -45.31 -1.03
CA GLN A 109 -22.40 -46.13 -0.84
C GLN A 109 -23.43 -45.86 -1.95
N LYS A 110 -23.69 -44.59 -2.30
CA LYS A 110 -24.61 -44.26 -3.40
C LYS A 110 -24.11 -44.78 -4.74
N LYS A 111 -22.79 -44.76 -4.98
CA LYS A 111 -22.20 -45.33 -6.20
C LYS A 111 -22.32 -46.85 -6.26
N SER A 112 -22.08 -47.54 -5.13
CA SER A 112 -22.23 -48.99 -5.06
C SER A 112 -23.67 -49.45 -5.29
N MET A 113 -24.65 -48.71 -4.76
CA MET A 113 -26.09 -49.01 -5.00
C MET A 113 -26.52 -48.81 -6.47
N ARG A 114 -25.82 -47.91 -7.21
CA ARG A 114 -26.09 -47.67 -8.63
C ARG A 114 -25.39 -48.69 -9.54
N ARG A 115 -24.44 -49.43 -9.02
CA ARG A 115 -23.76 -50.47 -9.81
C ARG A 115 -24.75 -51.61 -9.96
N SER A 116 -25.29 -51.77 -11.14
CA SER A 116 -26.16 -52.86 -11.52
C SER A 116 -25.48 -54.21 -11.21
N PRO A 117 -26.15 -55.16 -10.53
CA PRO A 117 -25.60 -56.53 -10.47
C PRO A 117 -25.36 -56.98 -11.90
N GLY A 118 -24.14 -57.42 -12.19
CA GLY A 118 -23.76 -57.89 -13.53
C GLY A 118 -24.74 -59.00 -13.90
N SER A 119 -25.34 -58.90 -15.05
CA SER A 119 -26.02 -59.99 -15.68
C SER A 119 -24.96 -61.05 -16.01
N ASP A 120 -25.01 -62.15 -15.30
CA ASP A 120 -24.32 -63.40 -15.68
C ASP A 120 -24.84 -63.88 -17.02
#